data_3ac5433404c9a4fad0372174410b7980
#
_entry.id   3ac5433404c9a4fad0372174410b7980
#
_cell.length_a   1.000
_cell.length_b   1.000
_cell.length_c   1.000
_cell.angle_alpha   90.00
_cell.angle_beta   90.00
_cell.angle_gamma   90.00
#
_symmetry.space_group_name_H-M   'P 1'
#
loop_
_entity.id
_entity.type
_entity.pdbx_description
1 polymer ?
#
loop_
_entity_poly.entity_id
_entity_poly.type
_entity_poly.pdbx_seq_one_letter_code
_entity_poly.pdbx_strand_id
1 'polypeptide(L)'
;MERLGATICLSAARRILLIGFLTGLASVPAMAAPNCAALTSGLAGTEGIKSASSMVAPAAGRNRSYCRVNLLYGTNPNQNIRIRVGLPLSSADGGSGGMQGAWNGRTEGLGGGGCAGNLNVTPAVNAGYVGSGTDLGHSGGNCEPGVNTDGTYNMQFIEDFIRNAIEQQVIWAKKLADDYYGEKPAYNYWNGCSTGGRQGYELAQQMPDALNGIVADSPAMYWTRFQTAQMWGEIVMKQMVGHPIAPAKLAQAQSSAVAACDSADGVTDGIIDDPRSCHFRATANICGSATAPAQNCLTSNEAAAIDKIWDGPRNARNQKIWFGLDRGSDFRFLNGAFAFPLGVTQFHWDEHNRNFDWQSVTMAGYGQVAQDGSRNIADVTDTVGPLDQFKKDGGKLITYVGANDQLIYPRGVINYYRQMAVRYGHDGKPDYQNLQTFYRLFRAPGVGHCGLGSAGPVPVNPFGALVNWVEHGVAPDSLLARGGSAAPATGRTRPVCVYPETAIYNGTGDINDASSFHCGGNVDTPKVVCSDVLVRYKHEANGKLDYKGTGVTPSMCRAIKTRRP
;
A
#
# COMPACT_ATOMS: atom_id res chain seq x y z
N MET A 1 32.77 25.90 60.98
CA MET A 1 32.91 27.35 61.20
C MET A 1 31.82 27.96 60.35
N GLU A 2 30.66 28.23 61.00
CA GLU A 2 30.21 29.53 61.49
C GLU A 2 29.92 30.52 60.34
N ARG A 3 28.79 31.19 60.22
CA ARG A 3 27.66 31.53 61.15
C ARG A 3 26.48 31.97 60.26
N LEU A 4 25.32 31.59 60.56
CA LEU A 4 24.08 32.31 60.97
C LEU A 4 24.03 33.84 60.73
N GLY A 5 22.95 34.29 60.17
CA GLY A 5 22.47 35.67 60.15
C GLY A 5 21.00 35.75 59.78
N ALA A 6 20.15 35.70 60.76
CA ALA A 6 18.69 36.00 60.66
C ALA A 6 18.48 37.50 60.91
N THR A 7 17.54 38.13 60.21
CA THR A 7 16.94 39.43 60.63
C THR A 7 15.52 39.55 60.03
N ILE A 8 14.54 39.33 60.79
CA ILE A 8 13.37 40.00 61.36
C ILE A 8 12.64 41.01 60.44
N CYS A 9 11.37 40.72 60.32
CA CYS A 9 10.14 41.45 60.02
C CYS A 9 10.13 42.97 60.07
N LEU A 10 9.34 43.56 59.16
CA LEU A 10 8.42 44.67 59.49
C LEU A 10 7.24 44.65 58.51
N SER A 11 6.07 44.51 59.09
CA SER A 11 4.74 44.57 58.49
C SER A 11 4.38 46.01 58.08
N ALA A 12 3.84 46.17 56.86
CA ALA A 12 3.08 47.35 56.47
C ALA A 12 1.81 46.89 55.73
N ALA A 13 0.71 46.93 56.44
CA ALA A 13 -0.62 46.76 55.92
C ALA A 13 -0.99 47.91 54.96
N ARG A 14 -1.10 47.64 53.67
CA ARG A 14 -1.80 48.53 52.73
C ARG A 14 -3.15 47.91 52.38
N ARG A 15 -4.21 48.61 52.80
CA ARG A 15 -5.59 48.36 52.36
C ARG A 15 -5.66 48.62 50.85
N ILE A 16 -5.85 47.60 50.05
CA ILE A 16 -6.16 47.72 48.63
C ILE A 16 -7.70 47.68 48.53
N LEU A 17 -8.25 48.77 48.05
CA LEU A 17 -9.66 48.89 47.67
C LEU A 17 -9.89 47.99 46.43
N LEU A 18 -10.68 46.91 46.59
CA LEU A 18 -11.16 46.11 45.46
C LEU A 18 -12.28 46.91 44.76
N ILE A 19 -11.93 47.57 43.65
CA ILE A 19 -12.92 47.99 42.64
C ILE A 19 -13.22 46.78 41.80
N GLY A 20 -14.36 46.16 42.01
CA GLY A 20 -14.89 45.07 41.19
C GLY A 20 -15.23 45.57 39.78
N PHE A 21 -14.34 45.31 38.81
CA PHE A 21 -14.74 45.34 37.42
C PHE A 21 -15.51 44.06 37.11
N LEU A 22 -16.84 44.13 37.10
CA LEU A 22 -17.69 43.14 36.42
C LEU A 22 -17.43 43.29 34.91
N THR A 23 -16.44 42.60 34.40
CA THR A 23 -16.36 42.31 32.97
C THR A 23 -17.46 41.29 32.66
N GLY A 24 -18.55 41.76 32.12
CA GLY A 24 -19.55 40.91 31.51
C GLY A 24 -18.88 40.16 30.37
N LEU A 25 -18.58 38.88 30.59
CA LEU A 25 -18.29 37.93 29.52
C LEU A 25 -19.58 37.86 28.70
N ALA A 26 -19.66 38.70 27.65
CA ALA A 26 -20.62 38.47 26.59
C ALA A 26 -20.31 37.08 26.00
N SER A 27 -21.13 36.09 26.34
CA SER A 27 -21.13 34.80 25.67
C SER A 27 -21.43 35.08 24.19
N VAL A 28 -20.41 34.99 23.36
CA VAL A 28 -20.60 34.92 21.93
C VAL A 28 -21.52 33.71 21.72
N PRO A 29 -22.72 33.89 21.13
CA PRO A 29 -23.56 32.74 20.86
C PRO A 29 -22.78 31.78 19.99
N ALA A 30 -22.60 30.55 20.43
CA ALA A 30 -22.06 29.50 19.58
C ALA A 30 -22.98 29.42 18.37
N MET A 31 -22.48 29.77 17.20
CA MET A 31 -23.24 29.60 15.96
C MET A 31 -23.58 28.11 15.86
N ALA A 32 -24.88 27.81 15.72
CA ALA A 32 -25.31 26.44 15.52
C ALA A 32 -24.58 25.88 14.30
N ALA A 33 -24.03 24.65 14.42
CA ALA A 33 -23.37 23.96 13.32
C ALA A 33 -24.32 23.93 12.10
N PRO A 34 -23.81 24.18 10.88
CA PRO A 34 -24.64 24.25 9.68
C PRO A 34 -25.27 22.86 9.42
N ASN A 35 -26.47 22.86 8.87
CA ASN A 35 -27.04 21.65 8.31
C ASN A 35 -26.32 21.30 6.98
N CYS A 36 -26.53 20.09 6.48
CA CYS A 36 -25.89 19.60 5.26
C CYS A 36 -26.09 20.55 4.06
N ALA A 37 -27.30 21.11 3.89
CA ALA A 37 -27.59 21.99 2.74
C ALA A 37 -26.80 23.30 2.79
N ALA A 38 -26.47 23.80 3.97
CA ALA A 38 -25.72 25.04 4.17
C ALA A 38 -24.19 24.83 4.28
N LEU A 39 -23.73 23.59 4.46
CA LEU A 39 -22.33 23.27 4.77
C LEU A 39 -21.30 23.78 3.75
N THR A 40 -21.67 23.88 2.47
CA THR A 40 -20.80 24.37 1.42
C THR A 40 -21.07 25.82 1.02
N SER A 41 -21.92 26.54 1.76
CA SER A 41 -22.22 27.94 1.48
C SER A 41 -20.97 28.79 1.65
N GLY A 42 -20.61 29.55 0.61
CA GLY A 42 -19.45 30.44 0.62
C GLY A 42 -18.09 29.76 0.41
N LEU A 43 -18.01 28.44 0.18
CA LEU A 43 -16.73 27.76 -0.07
C LEU A 43 -16.20 28.02 -1.48
N ALA A 44 -17.08 28.21 -2.47
CA ALA A 44 -16.63 28.46 -3.85
C ALA A 44 -15.81 29.76 -3.95
N GLY A 45 -14.63 29.67 -4.55
CA GLY A 45 -13.67 30.78 -4.66
C GLY A 45 -12.73 30.94 -3.47
N THR A 46 -12.83 30.08 -2.45
CA THR A 46 -11.94 30.10 -1.28
C THR A 46 -11.02 28.88 -1.23
N GLU A 47 -9.81 29.03 -0.73
CA GLU A 47 -8.84 27.94 -0.47
C GLU A 47 -8.68 26.96 -1.67
N GLY A 48 -8.72 27.46 -2.90
CA GLY A 48 -8.60 26.63 -4.12
C GLY A 48 -9.89 25.90 -4.53
N ILE A 49 -11.01 26.08 -3.83
CA ILE A 49 -12.29 25.48 -4.24
C ILE A 49 -12.92 26.25 -5.39
N LYS A 50 -13.00 25.63 -6.56
CA LYS A 50 -13.65 26.18 -7.76
C LYS A 50 -15.19 26.07 -7.69
N SER A 51 -15.67 24.96 -7.14
CA SER A 51 -17.10 24.75 -6.88
C SER A 51 -17.30 23.78 -5.71
N ALA A 52 -18.40 23.97 -5.00
CA ALA A 52 -18.79 23.11 -3.89
C ALA A 52 -20.30 22.88 -3.89
N SER A 53 -20.73 21.70 -3.49
CA SER A 53 -22.14 21.35 -3.31
C SER A 53 -22.30 20.33 -2.19
N SER A 54 -23.37 20.49 -1.40
CA SER A 54 -23.73 19.54 -0.37
C SER A 54 -25.21 19.22 -0.39
N MET A 55 -25.54 17.96 -0.12
CA MET A 55 -26.93 17.49 -0.03
C MET A 55 -27.01 16.22 0.80
N VAL A 56 -28.14 16.01 1.44
CA VAL A 56 -28.42 14.71 2.08
C VAL A 56 -28.66 13.68 0.97
N ALA A 57 -27.76 12.70 0.88
CA ALA A 57 -27.94 11.54 0.03
C ALA A 57 -28.88 10.57 0.76
N PRO A 58 -29.99 10.12 0.13
CA PRO A 58 -30.93 9.22 0.77
C PRO A 58 -30.32 7.83 1.00
N ALA A 59 -30.84 7.12 1.99
CA ALA A 59 -30.52 5.71 2.20
C ALA A 59 -30.90 4.90 0.94
N ALA A 60 -30.04 3.95 0.56
CA ALA A 60 -30.26 3.09 -0.60
C ALA A 60 -29.75 1.67 -0.31
N GLY A 61 -30.65 0.68 -0.34
CA GLY A 61 -30.32 -0.69 0.01
C GLY A 61 -29.76 -0.79 1.43
N ARG A 62 -28.50 -1.23 1.56
CA ARG A 62 -27.82 -1.32 2.86
C ARG A 62 -27.07 -0.04 3.24
N ASN A 63 -27.02 0.96 2.38
CA ASN A 63 -26.32 2.21 2.62
C ASN A 63 -27.19 3.16 3.43
N ARG A 64 -26.58 3.78 4.44
CA ARG A 64 -27.24 4.79 5.27
C ARG A 64 -27.40 6.11 4.50
N SER A 65 -28.35 6.94 4.90
CA SER A 65 -28.38 8.33 4.48
C SER A 65 -27.19 9.08 5.10
N TYR A 66 -26.65 10.06 4.36
CA TYR A 66 -25.49 10.84 4.80
C TYR A 66 -25.44 12.20 4.09
N CYS A 67 -24.77 13.16 4.70
CA CYS A 67 -24.45 14.41 4.03
C CYS A 67 -23.32 14.18 3.02
N ARG A 68 -23.64 14.31 1.75
CA ARG A 68 -22.67 14.18 0.64
C ARG A 68 -22.20 15.55 0.21
N VAL A 69 -20.91 15.79 0.36
CA VAL A 69 -20.22 16.97 -0.15
C VAL A 69 -19.40 16.59 -1.38
N ASN A 70 -19.51 17.39 -2.44
CA ASN A 70 -18.64 17.31 -3.60
C ASN A 70 -17.94 18.65 -3.76
N LEU A 71 -16.62 18.61 -3.89
CA LEU A 71 -15.77 19.75 -4.14
C LEU A 71 -15.05 19.56 -5.48
N LEU A 72 -14.86 20.66 -6.19
CA LEU A 72 -13.91 20.77 -7.30
C LEU A 72 -12.79 21.70 -6.84
N TYR A 73 -11.60 21.15 -6.70
CA TYR A 73 -10.41 21.87 -6.23
C TYR A 73 -9.44 22.14 -7.39
N GLY A 74 -8.76 23.28 -7.35
CA GLY A 74 -7.67 23.61 -8.24
C GLY A 74 -7.14 25.01 -8.00
N THR A 75 -5.82 25.16 -7.98
CA THR A 75 -5.11 26.43 -7.78
C THR A 75 -4.80 27.15 -9.09
N ASN A 76 -5.03 26.47 -10.23
CA ASN A 76 -4.87 27.01 -11.56
C ASN A 76 -5.99 26.49 -12.49
N PRO A 77 -6.20 27.09 -13.68
CA PRO A 77 -7.30 26.71 -14.57
C PRO A 77 -7.31 25.24 -15.00
N ASN A 78 -6.14 24.61 -15.12
CA ASN A 78 -5.98 23.24 -15.63
C ASN A 78 -6.10 22.17 -14.54
N GLN A 79 -5.92 22.52 -13.26
CA GLN A 79 -6.08 21.61 -12.14
C GLN A 79 -7.56 21.45 -11.78
N ASN A 80 -8.09 20.25 -11.83
CA ASN A 80 -9.49 19.95 -11.59
C ASN A 80 -9.66 18.66 -10.78
N ILE A 81 -9.36 18.73 -9.50
CA ILE A 81 -9.45 17.60 -8.56
C ILE A 81 -10.87 17.54 -7.98
N ARG A 82 -11.57 16.44 -8.20
CA ARG A 82 -12.83 16.19 -7.53
C ARG A 82 -12.58 15.48 -6.21
N ILE A 83 -13.17 16.02 -5.15
CA ILE A 83 -13.13 15.43 -3.81
C ILE A 83 -14.57 15.17 -3.38
N ARG A 84 -14.82 13.99 -2.85
CA ARG A 84 -16.08 13.65 -2.20
C ARG A 84 -15.84 13.38 -0.73
N VAL A 85 -16.68 14.02 0.12
CA VAL A 85 -16.74 13.73 1.55
C VAL A 85 -18.15 13.30 1.88
N GLY A 86 -18.27 12.18 2.59
CA GLY A 86 -19.52 11.67 3.14
C GLY A 86 -19.50 11.79 4.65
N LEU A 87 -20.47 12.50 5.22
CA LEU A 87 -20.56 12.70 6.65
C LEU A 87 -21.84 12.01 7.16
N PRO A 88 -21.74 11.10 8.15
CA PRO A 88 -22.92 10.62 8.88
C PRO A 88 -23.78 11.79 9.33
N LEU A 89 -25.12 11.69 9.24
CA LEU A 89 -26.00 12.83 9.52
C LEU A 89 -25.84 13.36 10.94
N SER A 90 -25.68 14.68 11.07
CA SER A 90 -25.75 15.38 12.35
C SER A 90 -27.19 15.48 12.87
N SER A 91 -27.38 15.91 14.11
CA SER A 91 -28.72 16.13 14.69
C SER A 91 -29.53 17.17 13.92
N ALA A 92 -28.85 18.15 13.30
CA ALA A 92 -29.50 19.18 12.49
C ALA A 92 -30.15 18.63 11.20
N ASP A 93 -29.68 17.46 10.72
CA ASP A 93 -30.21 16.77 9.55
C ASP A 93 -30.95 15.46 9.90
N GLY A 94 -31.42 15.33 11.13
CA GLY A 94 -32.18 14.17 11.59
C GLY A 94 -31.33 12.94 11.95
N GLY A 95 -30.02 13.10 12.06
CA GLY A 95 -29.16 12.08 12.63
C GLY A 95 -29.37 12.00 14.14
N SER A 96 -29.76 10.84 14.62
CA SER A 96 -29.80 10.56 16.06
C SER A 96 -28.71 9.55 16.39
N GLY A 97 -27.99 9.72 17.46
CA GLY A 97 -26.99 8.75 17.92
C GLY A 97 -27.50 7.31 17.75
N GLY A 98 -26.70 6.40 17.20
CA GLY A 98 -27.07 5.01 16.94
C GLY A 98 -26.94 4.61 15.47
N MET A 99 -27.56 3.51 15.06
CA MET A 99 -27.36 2.83 13.77
C MET A 99 -27.65 3.67 12.52
N GLN A 100 -28.29 4.84 12.63
CA GLN A 100 -28.67 5.70 11.52
C GLN A 100 -27.82 6.98 11.43
N GLY A 101 -26.49 6.88 11.47
CA GLY A 101 -25.66 7.99 11.09
C GLY A 101 -24.98 8.74 12.22
N ALA A 102 -24.84 8.16 13.39
CA ALA A 102 -23.96 8.74 14.40
C ALA A 102 -22.52 8.72 13.89
N TRP A 103 -21.91 9.90 13.84
CA TRP A 103 -20.48 10.01 13.63
C TRP A 103 -19.71 9.45 14.85
N ASN A 104 -18.71 8.64 14.58
CA ASN A 104 -17.89 8.00 15.61
C ASN A 104 -16.65 8.82 16.01
N GLY A 105 -16.57 10.11 15.64
CA GLY A 105 -15.44 10.98 15.94
C GLY A 105 -14.20 10.76 15.08
N ARG A 106 -14.31 10.03 13.95
CA ARG A 106 -13.19 9.61 13.13
C ARG A 106 -13.37 9.96 11.66
N THR A 107 -12.24 10.10 10.92
CA THR A 107 -12.24 10.14 9.45
C THR A 107 -11.61 8.89 8.88
N GLU A 108 -12.05 8.47 7.70
CA GLU A 108 -11.43 7.42 6.88
C GLU A 108 -11.25 7.91 5.44
N GLY A 109 -10.01 8.10 5.01
CA GLY A 109 -9.65 8.32 3.61
C GLY A 109 -9.60 6.99 2.87
N LEU A 110 -10.31 6.91 1.74
CA LEU A 110 -10.38 5.71 0.90
C LEU A 110 -9.50 5.90 -0.35
N GLY A 111 -8.53 5.00 -0.51
CA GLY A 111 -7.59 5.05 -1.61
C GLY A 111 -8.18 4.59 -2.95
N GLY A 112 -7.51 4.96 -4.04
CA GLY A 112 -7.82 4.56 -5.41
C GLY A 112 -7.16 3.25 -5.84
N GLY A 113 -7.25 2.92 -7.13
CA GLY A 113 -6.63 1.72 -7.72
C GLY A 113 -6.22 1.92 -9.18
N GLY A 114 -5.11 1.33 -9.60
CA GLY A 114 -4.53 1.63 -10.91
C GLY A 114 -4.21 3.10 -11.05
N CYS A 115 -4.63 3.73 -12.14
CA CYS A 115 -4.58 5.18 -12.30
C CYS A 115 -5.92 5.87 -11.96
N ALA A 116 -6.89 5.17 -11.39
CA ALA A 116 -8.17 5.74 -10.99
C ALA A 116 -8.18 6.14 -9.52
N GLY A 117 -8.87 7.23 -9.23
CA GLY A 117 -9.29 7.56 -7.88
C GLY A 117 -10.48 6.73 -7.40
N ASN A 118 -10.98 7.06 -6.22
CA ASN A 118 -12.15 6.42 -5.63
C ASN A 118 -13.07 7.48 -5.00
N LEU A 119 -14.25 7.66 -5.55
CA LEU A 119 -15.26 8.57 -5.02
C LEU A 119 -16.36 7.85 -4.21
N ASN A 120 -16.24 6.53 -3.99
CA ASN A 120 -17.21 5.79 -3.19
C ASN A 120 -16.86 5.88 -1.68
N VAL A 121 -17.52 6.76 -0.99
CA VAL A 121 -17.34 7.00 0.46
C VAL A 121 -18.27 6.18 1.34
N THR A 122 -19.22 5.44 0.75
CA THR A 122 -20.28 4.73 1.49
C THR A 122 -19.77 3.66 2.46
N PRO A 123 -18.68 2.91 2.20
CA PRO A 123 -18.17 1.94 3.17
C PRO A 123 -17.78 2.60 4.50
N ALA A 124 -17.03 3.70 4.45
CA ALA A 124 -16.62 4.46 5.63
C ALA A 124 -17.83 5.07 6.37
N VAL A 125 -18.74 5.69 5.62
CA VAL A 125 -19.97 6.27 6.21
C VAL A 125 -20.84 5.21 6.87
N ASN A 126 -21.01 4.05 6.26
CA ASN A 126 -21.77 2.94 6.85
C ASN A 126 -21.16 2.44 8.16
N ALA A 127 -19.84 2.56 8.32
CA ALA A 127 -19.12 2.25 9.55
C ALA A 127 -19.10 3.42 10.57
N GLY A 128 -19.75 4.55 10.25
CA GLY A 128 -19.85 5.72 11.13
C GLY A 128 -18.69 6.71 11.02
N TYR A 129 -17.81 6.56 10.03
CA TYR A 129 -16.69 7.48 9.77
C TYR A 129 -17.13 8.63 8.85
N VAL A 130 -16.48 9.77 8.96
CA VAL A 130 -16.43 10.70 7.83
C VAL A 130 -15.55 10.08 6.75
N GLY A 131 -16.19 9.64 5.68
CA GLY A 131 -15.51 9.02 4.56
C GLY A 131 -15.06 10.05 3.52
N SER A 132 -13.88 9.90 2.96
CA SER A 132 -13.41 10.78 1.88
C SER A 132 -12.78 10.00 0.72
N GLY A 133 -12.87 10.60 -0.47
CA GLY A 133 -12.28 10.06 -1.70
C GLY A 133 -12.06 11.14 -2.74
N THR A 134 -11.19 10.85 -3.72
CA THR A 134 -10.87 11.77 -4.81
C THR A 134 -10.77 11.03 -6.14
N ASP A 135 -10.95 11.76 -7.26
CA ASP A 135 -10.71 11.23 -8.62
C ASP A 135 -9.26 11.34 -9.07
N LEU A 136 -8.36 11.85 -8.23
CA LEU A 136 -6.94 12.10 -8.53
C LEU A 136 -6.70 13.15 -9.63
N GLY A 137 -7.65 14.08 -9.84
CA GLY A 137 -7.56 15.15 -10.83
C GLY A 137 -7.88 14.73 -12.26
N HIS A 138 -8.37 13.50 -12.47
CA HIS A 138 -8.74 12.99 -13.79
C HIS A 138 -9.86 11.94 -13.72
N SER A 139 -10.41 11.59 -14.85
CA SER A 139 -11.42 10.54 -14.97
C SER A 139 -10.84 9.28 -15.60
N GLY A 140 -11.31 8.10 -15.11
CA GLY A 140 -10.89 6.81 -15.63
C GLY A 140 -9.60 6.29 -15.02
N GLY A 141 -9.18 5.09 -15.45
CA GLY A 141 -8.03 4.35 -14.91
C GLY A 141 -6.77 4.41 -15.79
N ASN A 142 -6.68 5.39 -16.71
CA ASN A 142 -5.60 5.51 -17.67
C ASN A 142 -4.57 6.56 -17.23
N CYS A 143 -3.29 6.17 -17.14
CA CYS A 143 -2.17 7.06 -16.85
C CYS A 143 -1.56 7.74 -18.10
N GLU A 144 -2.10 7.47 -19.28
CA GLU A 144 -1.60 8.01 -20.57
C GLU A 144 -1.38 9.54 -20.57
N PRO A 145 -2.25 10.36 -19.92
CA PRO A 145 -2.04 11.80 -19.89
C PRO A 145 -0.79 12.28 -19.14
N GLY A 146 -0.06 11.41 -18.48
CA GLY A 146 1.21 11.76 -17.80
C GLY A 146 2.34 12.16 -18.74
N VAL A 147 2.24 11.83 -20.04
CA VAL A 147 3.15 12.31 -21.08
C VAL A 147 2.37 13.04 -22.16
N ASN A 148 2.81 14.23 -22.53
CA ASN A 148 2.24 15.02 -23.59
C ASN A 148 2.61 14.44 -24.98
N THR A 149 1.92 14.88 -26.04
CA THR A 149 2.18 14.43 -27.41
C THR A 149 3.57 14.86 -27.94
N ASP A 150 4.16 15.90 -27.36
CA ASP A 150 5.51 16.37 -27.67
C ASP A 150 6.63 15.66 -26.88
N GLY A 151 6.26 14.68 -26.05
CA GLY A 151 7.18 13.92 -25.20
C GLY A 151 7.48 14.54 -23.83
N THR A 152 7.00 15.76 -23.55
CA THR A 152 7.20 16.36 -22.22
C THR A 152 6.28 15.70 -21.19
N TYR A 153 6.68 15.70 -19.91
CA TYR A 153 5.80 15.25 -18.83
C TYR A 153 4.67 16.25 -18.56
N ASN A 154 3.47 15.76 -18.41
CA ASN A 154 2.36 16.52 -17.85
C ASN A 154 2.46 16.49 -16.32
N MET A 155 3.32 17.35 -15.77
CA MET A 155 3.59 17.38 -14.33
C MET A 155 2.35 17.66 -13.50
N GLN A 156 1.40 18.47 -13.99
CA GLN A 156 0.13 18.70 -13.29
C GLN A 156 -0.64 17.38 -13.08
N PHE A 157 -0.77 16.57 -14.14
CA PHE A 157 -1.41 15.26 -14.04
C PHE A 157 -0.67 14.33 -13.05
N ILE A 158 0.67 14.28 -13.18
CA ILE A 158 1.50 13.39 -12.37
C ILE A 158 1.44 13.79 -10.90
N GLU A 159 1.59 15.06 -10.57
CA GLU A 159 1.55 15.55 -9.19
C GLU A 159 0.16 15.42 -8.57
N ASP A 160 -0.91 15.65 -9.32
CA ASP A 160 -2.27 15.43 -8.85
C ASP A 160 -2.54 13.96 -8.58
N PHE A 161 -2.09 13.06 -9.46
CA PHE A 161 -2.20 11.61 -9.29
C PHE A 161 -1.38 11.09 -8.10
N ILE A 162 -0.16 11.60 -7.93
CA ILE A 162 0.76 11.08 -6.91
C ILE A 162 0.43 11.65 -5.53
N ARG A 163 0.14 12.96 -5.43
CA ARG A 163 0.16 13.69 -4.16
C ARG A 163 -1.00 14.65 -3.95
N ASN A 164 -1.15 15.68 -4.80
CA ASN A 164 -2.00 16.83 -4.51
C ASN A 164 -3.44 16.43 -4.17
N ALA A 165 -4.00 15.48 -4.91
CA ALA A 165 -5.39 15.08 -4.74
C ALA A 165 -5.65 14.40 -3.38
N ILE A 166 -4.75 13.53 -2.93
CA ILE A 166 -4.91 12.82 -1.65
C ILE A 166 -4.64 13.74 -0.46
N GLU A 167 -3.72 14.70 -0.58
CA GLU A 167 -3.49 15.72 0.44
C GLU A 167 -4.77 16.55 0.64
N GLN A 168 -5.33 17.06 -0.45
CA GLN A 168 -6.57 17.83 -0.40
C GLN A 168 -7.76 17.00 0.09
N GLN A 169 -7.83 15.72 -0.25
CA GLN A 169 -8.84 14.80 0.28
C GLN A 169 -8.80 14.73 1.81
N VAL A 170 -7.61 14.59 2.41
CA VAL A 170 -7.44 14.53 3.87
C VAL A 170 -7.76 15.88 4.53
N ILE A 171 -7.26 16.98 3.97
CA ILE A 171 -7.48 18.34 4.49
C ILE A 171 -8.99 18.64 4.53
N TRP A 172 -9.69 18.43 3.42
CA TRP A 172 -11.11 18.73 3.31
C TRP A 172 -12.00 17.78 4.12
N ALA A 173 -11.62 16.53 4.29
CA ALA A 173 -12.33 15.61 5.17
C ALA A 173 -12.33 16.10 6.63
N LYS A 174 -11.16 16.52 7.13
CA LYS A 174 -10.99 17.05 8.50
C LYS A 174 -11.73 18.37 8.69
N LYS A 175 -11.58 19.30 7.72
CA LYS A 175 -12.24 20.61 7.78
C LYS A 175 -13.77 20.48 7.76
N LEU A 176 -14.32 19.70 6.84
CA LEU A 176 -15.78 19.53 6.75
C LEU A 176 -16.37 18.77 7.94
N ALA A 177 -15.60 17.88 8.57
CA ALA A 177 -16.02 17.25 9.83
C ALA A 177 -16.12 18.29 10.95
N ASP A 178 -15.10 19.14 11.13
CA ASP A 178 -15.08 20.22 12.11
C ASP A 178 -16.24 21.20 11.86
N ASP A 179 -16.41 21.66 10.62
CA ASP A 179 -17.47 22.59 10.24
C ASP A 179 -18.88 22.01 10.49
N TYR A 180 -19.09 20.72 10.19
CA TYR A 180 -20.42 20.09 10.26
C TYR A 180 -20.84 19.65 11.66
N TYR A 181 -19.88 19.18 12.47
CA TYR A 181 -20.19 18.70 13.81
C TYR A 181 -19.85 19.73 14.92
N GLY A 182 -19.08 20.78 14.59
CA GLY A 182 -18.54 21.72 15.58
C GLY A 182 -17.44 21.11 16.45
N GLU A 183 -16.85 19.99 16.00
CA GLU A 183 -15.85 19.23 16.74
C GLU A 183 -14.85 18.58 15.77
N LYS A 184 -13.57 18.69 16.07
CA LYS A 184 -12.51 18.08 15.27
C LYS A 184 -12.52 16.56 15.40
N PRO A 185 -12.18 15.82 14.32
CA PRO A 185 -11.98 14.38 14.41
C PRO A 185 -10.92 14.04 15.47
N ALA A 186 -11.24 13.10 16.37
CA ALA A 186 -10.30 12.60 17.36
C ALA A 186 -9.20 11.75 16.70
N TYR A 187 -9.56 10.99 15.66
CA TYR A 187 -8.62 10.16 14.91
C TYR A 187 -8.88 10.24 13.41
N ASN A 188 -7.78 10.16 12.67
CA ASN A 188 -7.80 10.22 11.22
C ASN A 188 -7.09 9.00 10.64
N TYR A 189 -7.75 8.29 9.73
CA TYR A 189 -7.26 7.03 9.16
C TYR A 189 -7.21 7.07 7.64
N TRP A 190 -6.34 6.22 7.09
CA TRP A 190 -6.30 5.89 5.67
C TRP A 190 -6.43 4.40 5.46
N ASN A 191 -7.17 4.00 4.43
CA ASN A 191 -7.38 2.62 4.06
C ASN A 191 -7.33 2.46 2.53
N GLY A 192 -6.40 1.66 2.02
CA GLY A 192 -6.30 1.48 0.58
C GLY A 192 -5.46 0.28 0.17
N CYS A 193 -5.83 -0.30 -0.97
CA CYS A 193 -5.07 -1.35 -1.62
C CYS A 193 -4.41 -0.82 -2.90
N SER A 194 -3.30 -1.45 -3.35
CA SER A 194 -2.65 -1.12 -4.61
C SER A 194 -2.13 0.33 -4.63
N THR A 195 -2.55 1.13 -5.61
CA THR A 195 -2.32 2.59 -5.62
C THR A 195 -2.82 3.23 -4.33
N GLY A 196 -3.96 2.78 -3.78
CA GLY A 196 -4.47 3.25 -2.50
C GLY A 196 -3.55 2.96 -1.33
N GLY A 197 -2.88 1.81 -1.33
CA GLY A 197 -1.81 1.49 -0.38
C GLY A 197 -0.60 2.42 -0.53
N ARG A 198 -0.14 2.68 -1.77
CA ARG A 198 0.92 3.67 -2.04
C ARG A 198 0.55 5.06 -1.52
N GLN A 199 -0.69 5.48 -1.74
CA GLN A 199 -1.20 6.77 -1.28
C GLN A 199 -1.09 6.92 0.24
N GLY A 200 -1.34 5.85 1.00
CA GLY A 200 -1.11 5.85 2.45
C GLY A 200 0.36 6.09 2.82
N TYR A 201 1.30 5.51 2.10
CA TYR A 201 2.73 5.80 2.29
C TYR A 201 3.10 7.21 1.89
N GLU A 202 2.54 7.72 0.79
CA GLU A 202 2.78 9.11 0.36
C GLU A 202 2.33 10.08 1.45
N LEU A 203 1.14 9.90 2.02
CA LEU A 203 0.64 10.71 3.12
C LEU A 203 1.51 10.58 4.38
N ALA A 204 1.99 9.38 4.72
CA ALA A 204 2.90 9.19 5.85
C ALA A 204 4.24 9.91 5.67
N GLN A 205 4.69 10.10 4.43
CA GLN A 205 5.95 10.76 4.10
C GLN A 205 5.82 12.28 3.95
N GLN A 206 4.70 12.77 3.40
CA GLN A 206 4.49 14.19 3.07
C GLN A 206 3.65 14.96 4.09
N MET A 207 2.70 14.27 4.76
CA MET A 207 1.82 14.83 5.79
C MET A 207 1.83 13.94 7.04
N PRO A 208 2.98 13.75 7.67
CA PRO A 208 3.18 12.72 8.70
C PRO A 208 2.30 12.87 9.95
N ASP A 209 1.86 14.08 10.26
CA ASP A 209 0.97 14.42 11.37
C ASP A 209 -0.53 14.40 11.00
N ALA A 210 -0.85 14.21 9.72
CA ALA A 210 -2.23 14.28 9.27
C ALA A 210 -3.06 13.05 9.60
N LEU A 211 -2.42 11.89 9.80
CA LEU A 211 -3.07 10.60 10.02
C LEU A 211 -2.53 9.90 11.27
N ASN A 212 -3.42 9.33 12.05
CA ASN A 212 -3.07 8.50 13.21
C ASN A 212 -2.78 7.05 12.83
N GLY A 213 -3.40 6.57 11.74
CA GLY A 213 -3.21 5.20 11.31
C GLY A 213 -3.46 4.98 9.82
N ILE A 214 -2.73 4.03 9.24
CA ILE A 214 -2.78 3.69 7.81
C ILE A 214 -2.85 2.18 7.65
N VAL A 215 -3.82 1.68 6.88
CA VAL A 215 -3.77 0.35 6.27
C VAL A 215 -3.36 0.51 4.81
N ALA A 216 -2.25 -0.11 4.45
CA ALA A 216 -1.73 -0.16 3.10
C ALA A 216 -1.65 -1.61 2.63
N ASP A 217 -2.66 -2.08 1.91
CA ASP A 217 -2.67 -3.40 1.28
C ASP A 217 -1.92 -3.36 -0.05
N SER A 218 -1.10 -4.37 -0.30
CA SER A 218 -0.40 -4.57 -1.60
C SER A 218 0.09 -3.25 -2.23
N PRO A 219 0.86 -2.40 -1.51
CA PRO A 219 1.11 -1.02 -1.89
C PRO A 219 2.00 -0.89 -3.13
N ALA A 220 1.57 -0.09 -4.10
CA ALA A 220 2.24 0.16 -5.37
C ALA A 220 3.40 1.17 -5.22
N MET A 221 4.37 0.92 -4.33
CA MET A 221 5.37 1.89 -3.87
C MET A 221 6.46 2.23 -4.88
N TYR A 222 7.02 1.21 -5.51
CA TYR A 222 8.10 1.34 -6.49
C TYR A 222 7.51 1.48 -7.89
N TRP A 223 6.79 2.57 -8.14
CA TRP A 223 5.95 2.74 -9.32
C TRP A 223 6.70 2.46 -10.62
N THR A 224 7.86 3.08 -10.84
CA THR A 224 8.67 2.89 -12.06
C THR A 224 9.20 1.47 -12.21
N ARG A 225 9.39 0.74 -11.11
CA ARG A 225 10.00 -0.59 -11.12
C ARG A 225 9.00 -1.70 -11.40
N PHE A 226 7.91 -1.74 -10.62
CA PHE A 226 6.97 -2.84 -10.79
C PHE A 226 6.12 -2.69 -12.06
N GLN A 227 5.75 -1.46 -12.44
CA GLN A 227 5.00 -1.22 -13.67
C GLN A 227 5.81 -1.64 -14.90
N THR A 228 7.07 -1.24 -14.99
CA THR A 228 7.97 -1.69 -16.05
C THR A 228 8.15 -3.22 -16.01
N ALA A 229 8.24 -3.83 -14.81
CA ALA A 229 8.40 -5.27 -14.66
C ALA A 229 7.15 -6.08 -15.10
N GLN A 230 5.97 -5.49 -15.10
CA GLN A 230 4.77 -6.15 -15.63
C GLN A 230 4.89 -6.48 -17.12
N MET A 231 5.70 -5.72 -17.88
CA MET A 231 5.96 -5.98 -19.29
C MET A 231 7.02 -7.08 -19.55
N TRP A 232 7.75 -7.50 -18.51
CA TRP A 232 8.81 -8.50 -18.68
C TRP A 232 8.30 -9.82 -19.24
N GLY A 233 7.18 -10.30 -18.75
CA GLY A 233 6.57 -11.55 -19.23
C GLY A 233 6.24 -11.51 -20.72
N GLU A 234 5.69 -10.42 -21.20
CA GLU A 234 5.33 -10.20 -22.61
C GLU A 234 6.58 -10.17 -23.51
N ILE A 235 7.61 -9.44 -23.08
CA ILE A 235 8.88 -9.35 -23.82
C ILE A 235 9.55 -10.72 -23.91
N VAL A 236 9.55 -11.48 -22.81
CA VAL A 236 10.12 -12.83 -22.77
C VAL A 236 9.36 -13.78 -23.70
N MET A 237 8.03 -13.82 -23.61
CA MET A 237 7.20 -14.68 -24.46
C MET A 237 7.37 -14.31 -25.94
N LYS A 238 7.30 -13.03 -26.26
CA LYS A 238 7.51 -12.54 -27.64
C LYS A 238 8.88 -12.98 -28.19
N GLN A 239 9.95 -12.82 -27.44
CA GLN A 239 11.31 -13.07 -27.95
C GLN A 239 11.70 -14.54 -27.95
N MET A 240 11.23 -15.35 -26.98
CA MET A 240 11.63 -16.74 -26.84
C MET A 240 10.65 -17.73 -27.49
N VAL A 241 9.38 -17.35 -27.58
CA VAL A 241 8.30 -18.22 -28.10
C VAL A 241 7.72 -17.67 -29.39
N GLY A 242 7.72 -16.36 -29.59
CA GLY A 242 7.13 -15.68 -30.76
C GLY A 242 5.65 -15.34 -30.61
N HIS A 243 5.01 -15.82 -29.57
CA HIS A 243 3.59 -15.57 -29.25
C HIS A 243 3.33 -15.75 -27.74
N PRO A 244 2.20 -15.27 -27.20
CA PRO A 244 1.80 -15.58 -25.83
C PRO A 244 1.66 -17.08 -25.60
N ILE A 245 2.15 -17.59 -24.47
CA ILE A 245 1.94 -18.97 -24.04
C ILE A 245 0.47 -19.17 -23.68
N ALA A 246 -0.11 -20.27 -24.13
CA ALA A 246 -1.52 -20.58 -23.89
C ALA A 246 -1.85 -20.56 -22.39
N PRO A 247 -2.97 -19.92 -21.96
CA PRO A 247 -3.33 -19.81 -20.55
C PRO A 247 -3.38 -21.14 -19.80
N ALA A 248 -3.85 -22.20 -20.45
CA ALA A 248 -3.88 -23.54 -19.86
C ALA A 248 -2.49 -24.11 -19.55
N LYS A 249 -1.47 -23.81 -20.36
CA LYS A 249 -0.09 -24.20 -20.12
C LYS A 249 0.54 -23.41 -18.97
N LEU A 250 0.25 -22.10 -18.89
CA LEU A 250 0.69 -21.24 -17.78
C LEU A 250 0.06 -21.71 -16.45
N ALA A 251 -1.25 -22.01 -16.45
CA ALA A 251 -1.93 -22.55 -15.28
C ALA A 251 -1.37 -23.91 -14.84
N GLN A 252 -1.01 -24.77 -15.82
CA GLN A 252 -0.37 -26.06 -15.53
C GLN A 252 0.99 -25.88 -14.89
N ALA A 253 1.83 -24.95 -15.40
CA ALA A 253 3.13 -24.67 -14.82
C ALA A 253 3.01 -24.14 -13.37
N GLN A 254 2.03 -23.27 -13.13
CA GLN A 254 1.71 -22.77 -11.79
C GLN A 254 1.30 -23.94 -10.86
N SER A 255 0.37 -24.78 -11.28
CA SER A 255 -0.09 -25.93 -10.48
C SER A 255 1.03 -26.92 -10.18
N SER A 256 1.92 -27.16 -11.14
CA SER A 256 3.09 -28.01 -10.95
C SER A 256 4.08 -27.43 -9.94
N ALA A 257 4.26 -26.10 -9.94
CA ALA A 257 5.10 -25.43 -8.96
C ALA A 257 4.50 -25.53 -7.55
N VAL A 258 3.18 -25.36 -7.41
CA VAL A 258 2.47 -25.55 -6.15
C VAL A 258 2.65 -26.99 -5.67
N ALA A 259 2.34 -27.98 -6.49
CA ALA A 259 2.46 -29.39 -6.11
C ALA A 259 3.88 -29.80 -5.68
N ALA A 260 4.91 -29.16 -6.26
CA ALA A 260 6.31 -29.45 -5.92
C ALA A 260 6.80 -28.76 -4.63
N CYS A 261 6.16 -27.69 -4.20
CA CYS A 261 6.68 -26.85 -3.11
C CYS A 261 5.71 -26.70 -1.92
N ASP A 262 4.47 -27.16 -2.04
CA ASP A 262 3.40 -27.05 -1.04
C ASP A 262 3.83 -27.64 0.31
N SER A 263 4.40 -28.85 0.31
CA SER A 263 4.81 -29.54 1.54
C SER A 263 6.08 -28.99 2.21
N ALA A 264 6.68 -27.93 1.68
CA ALA A 264 7.97 -27.43 2.16
C ALA A 264 7.92 -26.80 3.58
N ASP A 265 6.75 -26.36 4.01
CA ASP A 265 6.47 -25.82 5.35
C ASP A 265 5.95 -26.87 6.35
N GLY A 266 5.82 -28.14 5.91
CA GLY A 266 5.29 -29.25 6.71
C GLY A 266 3.78 -29.46 6.59
N VAL A 267 3.10 -28.68 5.74
CA VAL A 267 1.66 -28.80 5.46
C VAL A 267 1.46 -29.01 3.95
N THR A 268 0.48 -29.83 3.58
CA THR A 268 0.05 -29.99 2.17
C THR A 268 -1.36 -29.45 2.06
N ASP A 269 -1.48 -28.20 1.68
CA ASP A 269 -2.75 -27.45 1.69
C ASP A 269 -3.06 -26.66 0.41
N GLY A 270 -2.27 -26.89 -0.64
CA GLY A 270 -2.44 -26.26 -1.95
C GLY A 270 -1.83 -24.84 -2.02
N ILE A 271 -0.96 -24.48 -1.08
CA ILE A 271 -0.36 -23.15 -0.97
C ILE A 271 1.16 -23.29 -0.85
N ILE A 272 1.90 -22.37 -1.43
CA ILE A 272 3.33 -22.21 -1.15
C ILE A 272 3.47 -21.10 -0.11
N ASP A 273 3.82 -21.44 1.11
CA ASP A 273 3.95 -20.47 2.21
C ASP A 273 5.00 -19.41 1.91
N ASP A 274 6.19 -19.83 1.48
CA ASP A 274 7.24 -18.91 1.04
C ASP A 274 7.70 -19.22 -0.39
N PRO A 275 7.17 -18.52 -1.40
CA PRO A 275 7.57 -18.73 -2.80
C PRO A 275 9.07 -18.56 -3.08
N ARG A 276 9.80 -17.85 -2.18
CA ARG A 276 11.25 -17.64 -2.30
C ARG A 276 12.05 -18.92 -2.05
N SER A 277 11.49 -19.86 -1.28
CA SER A 277 12.08 -21.17 -1.02
C SER A 277 11.78 -22.20 -2.11
N CYS A 278 10.80 -21.95 -2.95
CA CYS A 278 10.41 -22.84 -4.04
C CYS A 278 11.38 -22.75 -5.23
N HIS A 279 12.04 -23.85 -5.55
CA HIS A 279 13.04 -23.93 -6.62
C HIS A 279 12.56 -24.73 -7.82
N PHE A 280 11.26 -24.98 -7.95
CA PHE A 280 10.68 -25.67 -9.10
C PHE A 280 11.07 -25.01 -10.41
N ARG A 281 11.37 -25.82 -11.44
CA ARG A 281 11.71 -25.37 -12.79
C ARG A 281 10.66 -25.84 -13.77
N ALA A 282 10.22 -24.94 -14.65
CA ALA A 282 9.24 -25.28 -15.68
C ALA A 282 9.73 -26.33 -16.69
N THR A 283 11.05 -26.57 -16.72
CA THR A 283 11.66 -27.67 -17.51
C THR A 283 11.13 -29.06 -17.11
N ALA A 284 10.63 -29.23 -15.88
CA ALA A 284 9.97 -30.45 -15.46
C ALA A 284 8.65 -30.75 -16.23
N ASN A 285 8.08 -29.73 -16.84
CA ASN A 285 6.82 -29.83 -17.60
C ASN A 285 7.02 -29.96 -19.10
N ILE A 286 8.25 -30.14 -19.60
CA ILE A 286 8.53 -30.31 -21.04
C ILE A 286 7.90 -31.61 -21.53
N CYS A 287 7.19 -31.56 -22.64
CA CYS A 287 6.56 -32.71 -23.27
C CYS A 287 7.57 -33.85 -23.49
N GLY A 288 7.22 -35.05 -23.08
CA GLY A 288 8.08 -36.23 -23.17
C GLY A 288 9.07 -36.40 -22.02
N SER A 289 9.18 -35.48 -21.05
CA SER A 289 9.95 -35.70 -19.84
C SER A 289 9.20 -36.66 -18.89
N ALA A 290 9.94 -37.33 -18.00
CA ALA A 290 9.34 -38.27 -17.02
C ALA A 290 8.35 -37.61 -16.05
N THR A 291 8.44 -36.29 -15.86
CA THR A 291 7.60 -35.49 -14.98
C THR A 291 6.61 -34.61 -15.73
N ALA A 292 6.51 -34.78 -17.07
CA ALA A 292 5.60 -33.98 -17.88
C ALA A 292 4.14 -34.28 -17.51
N PRO A 293 3.31 -33.22 -17.39
CA PRO A 293 1.86 -33.42 -17.23
C PRO A 293 1.28 -34.07 -18.50
N ALA A 294 0.25 -34.89 -18.32
CA ALA A 294 -0.42 -35.57 -19.44
C ALA A 294 -1.05 -34.60 -20.46
N GLN A 295 -1.43 -33.41 -19.99
CA GLN A 295 -1.99 -32.34 -20.80
C GLN A 295 -1.27 -31.03 -20.52
N ASN A 296 -1.31 -30.09 -21.49
CA ASN A 296 -0.72 -28.76 -21.36
C ASN A 296 0.79 -28.79 -21.05
N CYS A 297 1.50 -29.83 -21.48
CA CYS A 297 2.95 -29.86 -21.39
C CYS A 297 3.59 -28.75 -22.24
N LEU A 298 4.81 -28.38 -21.92
CA LEU A 298 5.53 -27.24 -22.49
C LEU A 298 6.51 -27.69 -23.58
N THR A 299 6.73 -26.84 -24.57
CA THR A 299 7.93 -26.91 -25.40
C THR A 299 9.15 -26.45 -24.59
N SER A 300 10.36 -26.74 -25.04
CA SER A 300 11.58 -26.27 -24.37
C SER A 300 11.67 -24.76 -24.29
N ASN A 301 11.20 -24.03 -25.33
CA ASN A 301 11.19 -22.58 -25.34
C ASN A 301 10.14 -22.00 -24.36
N GLU A 302 8.95 -22.58 -24.29
CA GLU A 302 7.92 -22.17 -23.33
C GLU A 302 8.39 -22.37 -21.89
N ALA A 303 9.01 -23.52 -21.58
CA ALA A 303 9.56 -23.80 -20.27
C ALA A 303 10.66 -22.81 -19.88
N ALA A 304 11.59 -22.54 -20.80
CA ALA A 304 12.65 -21.56 -20.57
C ALA A 304 12.10 -20.13 -20.39
N ALA A 305 11.04 -19.77 -21.12
CA ALA A 305 10.38 -18.48 -20.97
C ALA A 305 9.73 -18.34 -19.60
N ILE A 306 8.99 -19.35 -19.13
CA ILE A 306 8.38 -19.36 -17.80
C ILE A 306 9.44 -19.24 -16.71
N ASP A 307 10.55 -19.99 -16.80
CA ASP A 307 11.66 -19.89 -15.85
C ASP A 307 12.25 -18.47 -15.80
N LYS A 308 12.32 -17.76 -16.94
CA LYS A 308 12.77 -16.37 -16.99
C LYS A 308 11.76 -15.38 -16.40
N ILE A 309 10.49 -15.64 -16.58
CA ILE A 309 9.43 -14.82 -15.96
C ILE A 309 9.51 -14.94 -14.42
N TRP A 310 9.68 -16.14 -13.89
CA TRP A 310 9.89 -16.37 -12.47
C TRP A 310 11.22 -15.80 -11.94
N ASP A 311 12.30 -15.84 -12.74
CA ASP A 311 13.59 -15.25 -12.32
C ASP A 311 13.52 -13.71 -12.26
N GLY A 312 12.75 -13.08 -13.14
CA GLY A 312 12.60 -11.63 -13.27
C GLY A 312 13.59 -10.97 -14.22
N PRO A 313 13.40 -9.67 -14.49
CA PRO A 313 14.14 -8.95 -15.50
C PRO A 313 15.62 -8.77 -15.16
N ARG A 314 16.45 -8.83 -16.20
CA ARG A 314 17.90 -8.64 -16.13
C ARG A 314 18.36 -7.63 -17.18
N ASN A 315 19.41 -6.90 -16.87
CA ASN A 315 20.07 -6.02 -17.86
C ASN A 315 20.98 -6.81 -18.81
N ALA A 316 21.56 -6.12 -19.79
CA ALA A 316 22.48 -6.71 -20.77
C ALA A 316 23.72 -7.38 -20.14
N ARG A 317 24.09 -7.01 -18.91
CA ARG A 317 25.18 -7.62 -18.14
C ARG A 317 24.71 -8.81 -17.29
N ASN A 318 23.50 -9.31 -17.53
CA ASN A 318 22.83 -10.38 -16.76
C ASN A 318 22.64 -10.08 -15.26
N GLN A 319 22.69 -8.80 -14.87
CA GLN A 319 22.39 -8.38 -13.50
C GLN A 319 20.88 -8.25 -13.34
N LYS A 320 20.35 -8.77 -12.25
CA LYS A 320 18.95 -8.68 -11.91
C LYS A 320 18.56 -7.22 -11.64
N ILE A 321 17.46 -6.76 -12.25
CA ILE A 321 17.01 -5.36 -12.14
C ILE A 321 15.79 -5.24 -11.24
N TRP A 322 14.91 -6.25 -11.28
CA TRP A 322 13.73 -6.34 -10.44
C TRP A 322 13.39 -7.79 -10.13
N PHE A 323 12.36 -7.98 -9.34
CA PHE A 323 11.81 -9.29 -9.00
C PHE A 323 11.02 -9.86 -10.17
N GLY A 324 10.94 -11.17 -10.25
CA GLY A 324 10.04 -11.88 -11.14
C GLY A 324 8.73 -12.23 -10.45
N LEU A 325 7.82 -12.77 -11.23
CA LEU A 325 6.60 -13.35 -10.71
C LEU A 325 6.95 -14.53 -9.78
N ASP A 326 6.35 -14.57 -8.60
CA ASP A 326 6.61 -15.67 -7.66
C ASP A 326 5.91 -16.97 -8.10
N ARG A 327 6.52 -18.13 -7.80
CA ARG A 327 5.90 -19.43 -8.04
C ARG A 327 4.63 -19.56 -7.22
N GLY A 328 3.58 -20.11 -7.83
CA GLY A 328 2.23 -20.11 -7.26
C GLY A 328 1.40 -18.88 -7.59
N SER A 329 2.00 -17.81 -8.13
CA SER A 329 1.25 -16.63 -8.59
C SER A 329 0.55 -16.89 -9.92
N ASP A 330 -0.60 -16.26 -10.09
CA ASP A 330 -1.43 -16.39 -11.28
C ASP A 330 -0.83 -15.63 -12.47
N PHE A 331 -0.64 -16.32 -13.59
CA PHE A 331 -0.12 -15.71 -14.82
C PHE A 331 -1.17 -14.92 -15.63
N ARG A 332 -2.47 -15.02 -15.30
CA ARG A 332 -3.56 -14.40 -16.10
C ARG A 332 -3.41 -12.90 -16.28
N PHE A 333 -2.67 -12.25 -15.42
CA PHE A 333 -2.48 -10.79 -15.46
C PHE A 333 -1.31 -10.33 -16.32
N LEU A 334 -0.48 -11.22 -16.86
CA LEU A 334 0.65 -10.81 -17.70
C LEU A 334 0.18 -10.10 -18.98
N ASN A 335 -0.85 -10.63 -19.64
CA ASN A 335 -1.46 -10.02 -20.85
C ASN A 335 -2.91 -9.59 -20.60
N GLY A 336 -3.28 -9.40 -19.36
CA GLY A 336 -4.66 -9.05 -18.98
C GLY A 336 -4.99 -7.59 -19.23
N ALA A 337 -6.29 -7.31 -19.35
CA ALA A 337 -6.82 -5.98 -19.65
C ALA A 337 -6.47 -4.88 -18.61
N PHE A 338 -5.95 -5.25 -17.46
CA PHE A 338 -5.57 -4.31 -16.41
C PHE A 338 -4.06 -4.02 -16.36
N ALA A 339 -3.23 -5.05 -16.19
CA ALA A 339 -1.78 -4.87 -15.99
C ALA A 339 -1.07 -4.44 -17.28
N PHE A 340 -1.42 -5.07 -18.39
CA PHE A 340 -0.76 -4.80 -19.66
C PHE A 340 -0.88 -3.33 -20.14
N PRO A 341 -2.07 -2.70 -20.16
CA PRO A 341 -2.18 -1.28 -20.54
C PRO A 341 -1.39 -0.35 -19.61
N LEU A 342 -1.33 -0.63 -18.31
CA LEU A 342 -0.56 0.17 -17.37
C LEU A 342 0.95 0.04 -17.63
N GLY A 343 1.43 -1.16 -17.90
CA GLY A 343 2.83 -1.40 -18.25
C GLY A 343 3.25 -0.73 -19.56
N VAL A 344 2.38 -0.75 -20.59
CA VAL A 344 2.61 0.00 -21.84
C VAL A 344 2.68 1.49 -21.58
N THR A 345 1.73 2.04 -20.83
CA THR A 345 1.73 3.46 -20.45
C THR A 345 3.00 3.83 -19.65
N GLN A 346 3.48 2.93 -18.79
CA GLN A 346 4.74 3.17 -18.09
C GLN A 346 5.92 3.27 -19.05
N PHE A 347 5.97 2.46 -20.09
CA PHE A 347 7.01 2.58 -21.12
C PHE A 347 6.94 3.92 -21.86
N HIS A 348 5.72 4.44 -22.09
CA HIS A 348 5.56 5.79 -22.66
C HIS A 348 6.16 6.87 -21.73
N TRP A 349 5.99 6.70 -20.41
CA TRP A 349 6.60 7.61 -19.44
C TRP A 349 8.12 7.44 -19.37
N ASP A 350 8.61 6.21 -19.33
CA ASP A 350 10.04 5.91 -19.23
C ASP A 350 10.83 6.49 -20.41
N GLU A 351 10.24 6.46 -21.61
CA GLU A 351 10.85 6.86 -22.87
C GLU A 351 10.41 8.26 -23.36
N HIS A 352 9.63 9.01 -22.57
CA HIS A 352 9.09 10.31 -22.97
C HIS A 352 8.36 10.28 -24.32
N ASN A 353 7.67 9.21 -24.63
CA ASN A 353 7.06 9.02 -25.94
C ASN A 353 5.73 8.26 -25.87
N ARG A 354 4.61 8.96 -26.07
CA ARG A 354 3.26 8.36 -26.08
C ARG A 354 3.04 7.30 -27.16
N ASN A 355 3.88 7.27 -28.18
CA ASN A 355 3.82 6.32 -29.28
C ASN A 355 4.96 5.29 -29.21
N PHE A 356 5.62 5.14 -28.06
CA PHE A 356 6.68 4.17 -27.90
C PHE A 356 6.16 2.76 -28.12
N ASP A 357 6.75 2.06 -29.10
CA ASP A 357 6.37 0.69 -29.39
C ASP A 357 7.10 -0.28 -28.47
N TRP A 358 6.42 -0.78 -27.44
CA TRP A 358 6.95 -1.77 -26.53
C TRP A 358 7.42 -3.05 -27.26
N GLN A 359 6.89 -3.35 -28.45
CA GLN A 359 7.29 -4.50 -29.24
C GLN A 359 8.72 -4.37 -29.78
N SER A 360 9.26 -3.16 -29.86
CA SER A 360 10.67 -2.91 -30.23
C SER A 360 11.63 -3.35 -29.12
N VAL A 361 11.15 -3.44 -27.86
CA VAL A 361 11.99 -3.78 -26.70
C VAL A 361 12.38 -5.25 -26.73
N THR A 362 13.68 -5.52 -26.60
CA THR A 362 14.25 -6.86 -26.42
C THR A 362 14.57 -7.13 -24.95
N MET A 363 14.76 -8.40 -24.57
CA MET A 363 15.24 -8.74 -23.22
C MET A 363 16.57 -8.06 -22.87
N ALA A 364 17.45 -7.86 -23.84
CA ALA A 364 18.73 -7.15 -23.64
C ALA A 364 18.51 -5.63 -23.48
N GLY A 365 17.58 -5.04 -24.24
CA GLY A 365 17.25 -3.62 -24.20
C GLY A 365 16.39 -3.21 -23.01
N TYR A 366 15.66 -4.15 -22.39
CA TYR A 366 14.77 -3.87 -21.27
C TYR A 366 15.44 -3.07 -20.13
N GLY A 367 16.71 -3.39 -19.85
CA GLY A 367 17.45 -2.71 -18.78
C GLY A 367 17.65 -1.22 -19.03
N GLN A 368 17.66 -0.77 -20.29
CA GLN A 368 17.75 0.64 -20.64
C GLN A 368 16.43 1.35 -20.32
N VAL A 369 15.31 0.82 -20.80
CA VAL A 369 13.96 1.38 -20.51
C VAL A 369 13.73 1.52 -19.00
N ALA A 370 13.99 0.46 -18.23
CA ALA A 370 13.87 0.49 -16.77
C ALA A 370 14.82 1.50 -16.09
N GLN A 371 15.98 1.77 -16.68
CA GLN A 371 16.92 2.78 -16.18
C GLN A 371 16.45 4.19 -16.51
N ASP A 372 15.89 4.40 -17.68
CA ASP A 372 15.42 5.71 -18.12
C ASP A 372 14.22 6.15 -17.27
N GLY A 373 13.24 5.32 -17.03
CA GLY A 373 12.16 5.59 -16.10
C GLY A 373 12.65 5.93 -14.69
N SER A 374 13.66 5.20 -14.21
CA SER A 374 14.25 5.47 -12.89
C SER A 374 14.99 6.80 -12.81
N ARG A 375 15.57 7.28 -13.89
CA ARG A 375 16.26 8.58 -13.93
C ARG A 375 15.30 9.74 -14.09
N ASN A 376 14.25 9.53 -14.86
CA ASN A 376 13.44 10.59 -15.38
C ASN A 376 12.28 10.95 -14.45
N ILE A 377 11.68 9.97 -13.74
CA ILE A 377 10.42 10.20 -13.03
C ILE A 377 10.33 9.51 -11.64
N ALA A 378 11.25 8.62 -11.28
CA ALA A 378 11.17 7.88 -10.01
C ALA A 378 11.16 8.79 -8.77
N ASP A 379 11.87 9.91 -8.81
CA ASP A 379 11.91 10.88 -7.70
C ASP A 379 10.52 11.47 -7.38
N VAL A 380 9.60 11.44 -8.33
CA VAL A 380 8.24 11.94 -8.18
C VAL A 380 7.24 10.82 -7.91
N THR A 381 7.44 9.64 -8.52
CA THR A 381 6.42 8.58 -8.56
C THR A 381 6.68 7.41 -7.61
N ASP A 382 7.94 7.15 -7.24
CA ASP A 382 8.29 6.08 -6.32
C ASP A 382 8.15 6.55 -4.85
N THR A 383 7.19 6.03 -4.14
CA THR A 383 6.86 6.41 -2.76
C THR A 383 7.64 5.53 -1.77
N VAL A 384 8.93 5.79 -1.65
CA VAL A 384 9.88 4.95 -0.89
C VAL A 384 10.75 5.76 0.10
N GLY A 385 10.27 6.94 0.48
CA GLY A 385 10.91 7.81 1.47
C GLY A 385 10.91 7.20 2.89
N PRO A 386 11.62 7.85 3.83
CA PRO A 386 11.64 7.44 5.23
C PRO A 386 10.32 7.79 5.94
N LEU A 387 10.08 7.11 7.05
CA LEU A 387 8.89 7.31 7.89
C LEU A 387 9.23 7.93 9.26
N ASP A 388 10.35 8.64 9.36
CA ASP A 388 10.89 9.11 10.63
C ASP A 388 9.94 10.06 11.36
N GLN A 389 9.39 11.03 10.62
CA GLN A 389 8.48 12.00 11.21
C GLN A 389 7.13 11.34 11.56
N PHE A 390 6.59 10.48 10.70
CA PHE A 390 5.38 9.71 10.99
C PHE A 390 5.51 8.86 12.26
N LYS A 391 6.67 8.21 12.45
CA LYS A 391 7.00 7.51 13.70
C LYS A 391 7.01 8.46 14.90
N LYS A 392 7.67 9.61 14.76
CA LYS A 392 7.82 10.61 15.83
C LYS A 392 6.46 11.18 16.25
N ASP A 393 5.55 11.36 15.29
CA ASP A 393 4.20 11.90 15.52
C ASP A 393 3.23 10.83 16.06
N GLY A 394 3.73 9.60 16.28
CA GLY A 394 2.96 8.50 16.89
C GLY A 394 2.11 7.69 15.92
N GLY A 395 2.20 7.95 14.62
CA GLY A 395 1.46 7.25 13.58
C GLY A 395 1.67 5.73 13.58
N LYS A 396 0.67 4.97 13.16
CA LYS A 396 0.71 3.50 13.05
C LYS A 396 0.42 3.06 11.62
N LEU A 397 1.23 2.14 11.11
CA LEU A 397 1.11 1.60 9.76
C LEU A 397 0.98 0.08 9.79
N ILE A 398 -0.11 -0.44 9.25
CA ILE A 398 -0.26 -1.85 8.91
C ILE A 398 -0.15 -1.99 7.40
N THR A 399 0.79 -2.80 6.94
CA THR A 399 0.83 -3.27 5.56
C THR A 399 0.60 -4.77 5.53
N TYR A 400 -0.30 -5.23 4.68
CA TYR A 400 -0.27 -6.62 4.31
C TYR A 400 -0.07 -6.77 2.80
N VAL A 401 0.58 -7.86 2.40
CA VAL A 401 0.85 -8.15 1.00
C VAL A 401 0.64 -9.64 0.75
N GLY A 402 -0.05 -9.96 -0.32
CA GLY A 402 -0.18 -11.35 -0.76
C GLY A 402 1.17 -11.91 -1.22
N ALA A 403 1.56 -13.08 -0.71
CA ALA A 403 2.82 -13.72 -1.13
C ALA A 403 2.83 -14.10 -2.62
N ASN A 404 1.63 -14.17 -3.24
CA ASN A 404 1.44 -14.48 -4.64
C ASN A 404 0.85 -13.30 -5.43
N ASP A 405 1.06 -12.07 -4.95
CA ASP A 405 0.65 -10.86 -5.65
C ASP A 405 1.30 -10.79 -7.03
N GLN A 406 0.47 -10.89 -8.06
CA GLN A 406 0.89 -10.98 -9.45
C GLN A 406 1.03 -9.61 -10.14
N LEU A 407 0.65 -8.52 -9.47
CA LEU A 407 0.71 -7.16 -10.03
C LEU A 407 1.83 -6.33 -9.41
N ILE A 408 1.99 -6.34 -8.08
CA ILE A 408 2.94 -5.46 -7.38
C ILE A 408 4.27 -6.15 -7.10
N TYR A 409 4.34 -7.47 -7.16
CA TYR A 409 5.51 -8.29 -6.78
C TYR A 409 5.92 -8.09 -5.31
N PRO A 410 5.45 -8.92 -4.39
CA PRO A 410 5.52 -8.71 -2.94
C PRO A 410 6.95 -8.50 -2.41
N ARG A 411 7.95 -9.02 -3.11
CA ARG A 411 9.36 -8.85 -2.74
C ARG A 411 9.83 -7.41 -2.75
N GLY A 412 9.22 -6.53 -3.57
CA GLY A 412 9.48 -5.10 -3.55
C GLY A 412 9.05 -4.47 -2.23
N VAL A 413 7.84 -4.76 -1.78
CA VAL A 413 7.29 -4.28 -0.51
C VAL A 413 8.10 -4.81 0.68
N ILE A 414 8.43 -6.11 0.67
CA ILE A 414 9.28 -6.74 1.69
C ILE A 414 10.67 -6.08 1.71
N ASN A 415 11.23 -5.76 0.54
CA ASN A 415 12.53 -5.09 0.46
C ASN A 415 12.49 -3.69 1.13
N TYR A 416 11.44 -2.91 0.92
CA TYR A 416 11.27 -1.64 1.61
C TYR A 416 11.17 -1.82 3.14
N TYR A 417 10.38 -2.79 3.61
CA TYR A 417 10.24 -3.09 5.03
C TYR A 417 11.59 -3.44 5.68
N ARG A 418 12.40 -4.27 5.02
CA ARG A 418 13.76 -4.60 5.46
C ARG A 418 14.67 -3.38 5.53
N GLN A 419 14.57 -2.47 4.54
CA GLN A 419 15.34 -1.22 4.56
C GLN A 419 14.93 -0.34 5.74
N MET A 420 13.65 -0.28 6.07
CA MET A 420 13.18 0.42 7.26
C MET A 420 13.69 -0.27 8.54
N ALA A 421 13.70 -1.60 8.61
CA ALA A 421 14.27 -2.31 9.75
C ALA A 421 15.76 -1.98 9.95
N VAL A 422 16.52 -1.85 8.86
CA VAL A 422 17.93 -1.40 8.93
C VAL A 422 18.05 0.06 9.33
N ARG A 423 17.18 0.93 8.83
CA ARG A 423 17.17 2.36 9.16
C ARG A 423 16.93 2.60 10.65
N TYR A 424 16.03 1.83 11.25
CA TYR A 424 15.70 1.94 12.67
C TYR A 424 16.50 0.98 13.56
N GLY A 425 17.45 0.25 12.96
CA GLY A 425 18.39 -0.60 13.65
C GLY A 425 19.72 0.10 13.97
N HIS A 426 20.65 -0.65 14.53
CA HIS A 426 21.98 -0.19 14.89
C HIS A 426 23.04 -0.92 14.06
N ASP A 427 24.13 -0.23 13.76
CA ASP A 427 25.29 -0.78 13.04
C ASP A 427 24.95 -1.40 11.66
N GLY A 428 23.92 -0.87 11.00
CA GLY A 428 23.46 -1.39 9.70
C GLY A 428 22.81 -2.76 9.76
N LYS A 429 22.40 -3.21 10.93
CA LYS A 429 21.62 -4.44 11.13
C LYS A 429 20.13 -4.12 11.24
N PRO A 430 19.25 -4.98 10.71
CA PRO A 430 17.83 -4.79 10.85
C PRO A 430 17.36 -4.97 12.30
N ASP A 431 16.54 -4.03 12.78
CA ASP A 431 15.82 -4.13 14.06
C ASP A 431 14.32 -4.15 13.79
N TYR A 432 13.77 -5.34 13.66
CA TYR A 432 12.34 -5.52 13.44
C TYR A 432 11.51 -5.14 14.68
N GLN A 433 12.03 -5.33 15.89
CA GLN A 433 11.30 -5.00 17.11
C GLN A 433 11.06 -3.49 17.20
N ASN A 434 12.10 -2.69 16.95
CA ASN A 434 11.95 -1.24 16.94
C ASN A 434 11.03 -0.77 15.79
N LEU A 435 11.16 -1.35 14.59
CA LEU A 435 10.29 -1.03 13.47
C LEU A 435 8.82 -1.34 13.79
N GLN A 436 8.55 -2.49 14.38
CA GLN A 436 7.20 -2.98 14.70
C GLN A 436 6.48 -2.18 15.79
N THR A 437 7.15 -1.26 16.46
CA THR A 437 6.51 -0.32 17.40
C THR A 437 5.54 0.64 16.70
N PHE A 438 5.70 0.85 15.40
CA PHE A 438 4.85 1.75 14.62
C PHE A 438 4.50 1.25 13.20
N TYR A 439 5.29 0.30 12.63
CA TYR A 439 5.04 -0.24 11.29
C TYR A 439 5.12 -1.77 11.32
N ARG A 440 4.03 -2.44 10.98
CA ARG A 440 3.91 -3.91 10.91
C ARG A 440 3.56 -4.37 9.51
N LEU A 441 4.33 -5.32 9.00
CA LEU A 441 4.10 -5.99 7.72
C LEU A 441 3.60 -7.41 7.94
N PHE A 442 2.58 -7.80 7.19
CA PHE A 442 2.02 -9.15 7.17
C PHE A 442 2.10 -9.71 5.75
N ARG A 443 2.76 -10.86 5.60
CA ARG A 443 2.84 -11.56 4.32
C ARG A 443 1.87 -12.72 4.32
N ALA A 444 0.82 -12.63 3.49
CA ALA A 444 -0.27 -13.60 3.42
C ALA A 444 0.02 -14.67 2.35
N PRO A 445 0.34 -15.94 2.73
CA PRO A 445 0.62 -17.01 1.78
C PRO A 445 -0.56 -17.31 0.87
N GLY A 446 -0.29 -17.59 -0.41
CA GLY A 446 -1.31 -17.94 -1.39
C GLY A 446 -2.28 -16.81 -1.78
N VAL A 447 -2.08 -15.60 -1.25
CA VAL A 447 -2.94 -14.44 -1.51
C VAL A 447 -2.42 -13.68 -2.72
N GLY A 448 -3.32 -13.36 -3.65
CA GLY A 448 -3.06 -12.52 -4.82
C GLY A 448 -3.30 -11.04 -4.53
N HIS A 449 -3.13 -10.19 -5.56
CA HIS A 449 -3.25 -8.74 -5.47
C HIS A 449 -4.61 -8.30 -4.90
N CYS A 450 -4.63 -7.55 -3.81
CA CYS A 450 -5.85 -7.12 -3.10
C CYS A 450 -6.83 -8.29 -2.81
N GLY A 451 -6.33 -9.51 -2.61
CA GLY A 451 -7.15 -10.71 -2.44
C GLY A 451 -7.68 -11.33 -3.72
N LEU A 452 -7.39 -10.77 -4.90
CA LEU A 452 -7.87 -11.29 -6.19
C LEU A 452 -7.18 -12.60 -6.58
N GLY A 453 -7.96 -13.64 -6.88
CA GLY A 453 -7.44 -14.93 -7.31
C GLY A 453 -6.67 -15.68 -6.22
N SER A 454 -6.94 -15.39 -4.95
CA SER A 454 -6.25 -15.99 -3.81
C SER A 454 -6.54 -17.48 -3.67
N ALA A 455 -5.50 -18.31 -3.66
CA ALA A 455 -5.57 -19.71 -3.25
C ALA A 455 -5.63 -19.82 -1.72
N GLY A 456 -4.87 -18.96 -1.02
CA GLY A 456 -4.80 -18.92 0.44
C GLY A 456 -5.83 -18.00 1.10
N PRO A 457 -5.99 -18.11 2.44
CA PRO A 457 -6.85 -17.25 3.22
C PRO A 457 -6.42 -15.78 3.18
N VAL A 458 -7.39 -14.89 3.05
CA VAL A 458 -7.19 -13.43 2.99
C VAL A 458 -7.39 -12.81 4.38
N PRO A 459 -6.53 -11.87 4.84
CA PRO A 459 -6.69 -11.19 6.12
C PRO A 459 -8.08 -10.56 6.27
N VAL A 460 -8.69 -10.80 7.43
CA VAL A 460 -10.02 -10.27 7.77
C VAL A 460 -9.84 -9.05 8.66
N ASN A 461 -10.46 -7.93 8.28
CA ASN A 461 -10.52 -6.70 9.08
C ASN A 461 -9.16 -6.15 9.58
N PRO A 462 -8.14 -5.98 8.72
CA PRO A 462 -6.88 -5.34 9.11
C PRO A 462 -7.09 -3.89 9.60
N PHE A 463 -8.12 -3.21 9.10
CA PHE A 463 -8.47 -1.85 9.52
C PHE A 463 -8.95 -1.81 10.98
N GLY A 464 -9.77 -2.75 11.42
CA GLY A 464 -10.16 -2.86 12.84
C GLY A 464 -8.96 -3.16 13.74
N ALA A 465 -8.00 -3.96 13.29
CA ALA A 465 -6.75 -4.20 14.02
C ALA A 465 -5.91 -2.91 14.14
N LEU A 466 -5.85 -2.10 13.08
CA LEU A 466 -5.19 -0.79 13.11
C LEU A 466 -5.85 0.16 14.11
N VAL A 467 -7.19 0.29 14.07
CA VAL A 467 -7.96 1.15 15.00
C VAL A 467 -7.68 0.74 16.45
N ASN A 468 -7.70 -0.56 16.73
CA ASN A 468 -7.39 -1.08 18.07
C ASN A 468 -5.94 -0.75 18.50
N TRP A 469 -5.00 -0.81 17.55
CA TRP A 469 -3.61 -0.42 17.85
C TRP A 469 -3.46 1.08 18.13
N VAL A 470 -4.08 1.93 17.32
CA VAL A 470 -3.99 3.39 17.49
C VAL A 470 -4.67 3.85 18.78
N GLU A 471 -5.87 3.33 19.06
CA GLU A 471 -6.72 3.88 20.13
C GLU A 471 -6.51 3.18 21.48
N HIS A 472 -6.09 1.93 21.47
CA HIS A 472 -5.94 1.12 22.69
C HIS A 472 -4.52 0.60 22.91
N GLY A 473 -3.59 0.87 21.98
CA GLY A 473 -2.21 0.43 22.09
C GLY A 473 -1.99 -1.06 21.83
N VAL A 474 -3.03 -1.81 21.40
CA VAL A 474 -2.96 -3.25 21.16
C VAL A 474 -2.48 -3.51 19.75
N ALA A 475 -1.17 -3.66 19.61
CA ALA A 475 -0.52 -3.95 18.32
C ALA A 475 -0.80 -5.39 17.87
N PRO A 476 -1.23 -5.65 16.62
CA PRO A 476 -1.52 -7.02 16.16
C PRO A 476 -0.23 -7.78 15.85
N ASP A 477 0.05 -8.87 16.57
CA ASP A 477 1.15 -9.81 16.24
C ASP A 477 0.77 -10.76 15.11
N SER A 478 -0.52 -10.93 14.87
CA SER A 478 -1.06 -11.65 13.72
C SER A 478 -2.39 -11.06 13.26
N LEU A 479 -2.74 -11.29 12.00
CA LEU A 479 -4.05 -11.04 11.44
C LEU A 479 -4.74 -12.38 11.18
N LEU A 480 -5.99 -12.54 11.62
CA LEU A 480 -6.78 -13.69 11.22
C LEU A 480 -7.10 -13.59 9.73
N ALA A 481 -6.79 -14.62 8.97
CA ALA A 481 -7.17 -14.75 7.57
C ALA A 481 -8.22 -15.85 7.39
N ARG A 482 -9.08 -15.70 6.38
CA ARG A 482 -10.19 -16.62 6.12
C ARG A 482 -10.43 -16.82 4.64
N GLY A 483 -10.91 -18.02 4.26
CA GLY A 483 -11.29 -18.34 2.90
C GLY A 483 -10.12 -18.82 2.04
N GLY A 484 -10.12 -18.44 0.78
CA GLY A 484 -9.20 -18.91 -0.26
C GLY A 484 -9.87 -19.90 -1.21
N SER A 485 -9.21 -20.22 -2.34
CA SER A 485 -9.72 -21.16 -3.34
C SER A 485 -8.97 -22.50 -3.38
N ALA A 486 -7.86 -22.64 -2.66
CA ALA A 486 -7.18 -23.93 -2.51
C ALA A 486 -8.07 -24.92 -1.73
N ALA A 487 -8.12 -26.17 -2.17
CA ALA A 487 -8.97 -27.17 -1.54
C ALA A 487 -8.41 -27.63 -0.19
N PRO A 488 -9.24 -27.87 0.82
CA PRO A 488 -10.67 -27.55 0.94
C PRO A 488 -10.87 -26.09 1.37
N ALA A 489 -11.22 -25.21 0.44
CA ALA A 489 -11.22 -23.76 0.63
C ALA A 489 -12.29 -23.23 1.60
N THR A 490 -13.42 -23.95 1.74
CA THR A 490 -14.57 -23.44 2.47
C THR A 490 -14.32 -23.46 3.97
N GLY A 491 -14.22 -22.29 4.58
CA GLY A 491 -14.06 -22.14 6.02
C GLY A 491 -12.61 -22.16 6.54
N ARG A 492 -11.62 -22.34 5.67
CA ARG A 492 -10.21 -22.29 6.08
C ARG A 492 -9.90 -20.99 6.81
N THR A 493 -9.19 -21.10 7.92
CA THR A 493 -8.62 -19.97 8.66
C THR A 493 -7.11 -20.16 8.85
N ARG A 494 -6.37 -19.04 8.95
CA ARG A 494 -4.93 -19.05 9.16
C ARG A 494 -4.50 -17.79 9.93
N PRO A 495 -3.57 -17.82 10.88
CA PRO A 495 -2.93 -16.61 11.36
C PRO A 495 -1.93 -16.14 10.29
N VAL A 496 -2.01 -14.88 9.90
CA VAL A 496 -0.96 -14.22 9.12
C VAL A 496 -0.09 -13.45 10.10
N CYS A 497 1.12 -13.92 10.29
CA CYS A 497 2.02 -13.44 11.34
C CYS A 497 2.74 -12.16 10.92
N VAL A 498 3.14 -11.34 11.91
CA VAL A 498 3.98 -10.17 11.64
C VAL A 498 5.33 -10.61 11.08
N TYR A 499 5.71 -10.05 9.94
CA TYR A 499 6.96 -10.37 9.26
C TYR A 499 8.18 -9.96 10.12
N PRO A 500 9.25 -10.77 10.27
CA PRO A 500 9.58 -11.94 9.45
C PRO A 500 9.09 -13.30 9.99
N GLU A 501 8.18 -13.34 10.95
CA GLU A 501 7.57 -14.58 11.38
C GLU A 501 6.59 -15.14 10.35
N THR A 502 6.31 -16.45 10.46
CA THR A 502 5.32 -17.16 9.64
C THR A 502 4.44 -18.05 10.51
N ALA A 503 3.31 -18.51 9.97
CA ALA A 503 2.48 -19.51 10.64
C ALA A 503 3.19 -20.87 10.61
N ILE A 504 3.38 -21.49 11.75
CA ILE A 504 3.98 -22.81 11.91
C ILE A 504 2.89 -23.76 12.41
N TYR A 505 2.70 -24.88 11.70
CA TYR A 505 1.77 -25.92 12.12
C TYR A 505 2.25 -26.60 13.40
N ASN A 506 1.33 -26.81 14.36
CA ASN A 506 1.63 -27.41 15.68
C ASN A 506 1.87 -28.93 15.61
N GLY A 507 1.76 -29.55 14.43
CA GLY A 507 1.85 -31.00 14.24
C GLY A 507 0.58 -31.76 14.64
N THR A 508 -0.43 -31.09 15.14
CA THR A 508 -1.72 -31.65 15.56
C THR A 508 -2.86 -30.68 15.27
N GLY A 509 -4.08 -31.21 15.11
CA GLY A 509 -5.28 -30.42 14.80
C GLY A 509 -5.58 -30.33 13.29
N ASP A 510 -6.66 -29.65 12.96
CA ASP A 510 -7.08 -29.44 11.57
C ASP A 510 -6.19 -28.39 10.89
N ILE A 511 -5.54 -28.76 9.78
CA ILE A 511 -4.73 -27.84 8.97
C ILE A 511 -5.53 -26.69 8.36
N ASN A 512 -6.84 -26.70 8.43
CA ASN A 512 -7.72 -25.62 7.99
C ASN A 512 -8.17 -24.70 9.12
N ASP A 513 -7.76 -24.96 10.36
CA ASP A 513 -8.08 -24.14 11.52
C ASP A 513 -6.86 -23.36 12.00
N ALA A 514 -7.06 -22.04 12.16
CA ALA A 514 -6.00 -21.14 12.64
C ALA A 514 -5.43 -21.54 14.02
N SER A 515 -6.23 -22.19 14.89
CA SER A 515 -5.79 -22.64 16.21
C SER A 515 -4.76 -23.77 16.15
N SER A 516 -4.63 -24.45 15.02
CA SER A 516 -3.61 -25.49 14.77
C SER A 516 -2.24 -24.92 14.41
N PHE A 517 -2.09 -23.58 14.43
CA PHE A 517 -0.86 -22.88 14.07
C PHE A 517 -0.45 -21.89 15.15
N HIS A 518 0.83 -21.58 15.21
CA HIS A 518 1.38 -20.46 15.98
C HIS A 518 2.31 -19.62 15.12
N CYS A 519 2.50 -18.36 15.50
CA CYS A 519 3.46 -17.48 14.86
C CYS A 519 4.87 -17.74 15.39
N GLY A 520 5.85 -17.80 14.49
CA GLY A 520 7.24 -18.03 14.87
C GLY A 520 8.18 -18.15 13.69
N GLY A 521 9.42 -18.55 13.98
CA GLY A 521 10.47 -18.68 12.99
C GLY A 521 10.96 -17.32 12.45
N ASN A 522 11.79 -17.40 11.43
CA ASN A 522 12.29 -16.22 10.70
C ASN A 522 12.53 -16.60 9.24
N VAL A 523 11.65 -16.12 8.35
CA VAL A 523 11.75 -16.38 6.91
C VAL A 523 12.86 -15.54 6.23
N ASP A 524 13.46 -14.57 6.93
CA ASP A 524 14.60 -13.79 6.46
C ASP A 524 15.94 -14.46 6.77
N THR A 525 16.08 -15.71 6.33
CA THR A 525 17.38 -16.36 6.42
C THR A 525 18.40 -15.64 5.55
N PRO A 526 19.71 -15.65 5.89
CA PRO A 526 20.75 -15.03 5.08
C PRO A 526 20.74 -15.50 3.62
N LYS A 527 20.40 -16.77 3.36
CA LYS A 527 20.28 -17.33 2.00
C LYS A 527 19.16 -16.65 1.21
N VAL A 528 17.98 -16.53 1.80
CA VAL A 528 16.81 -15.86 1.19
C VAL A 528 17.09 -14.39 0.94
N VAL A 529 17.59 -13.69 1.94
CA VAL A 529 17.91 -12.25 1.81
C VAL A 529 18.94 -12.01 0.72
N CYS A 530 19.99 -12.83 0.62
CA CYS A 530 20.99 -12.71 -0.44
C CYS A 530 20.47 -13.01 -1.85
N SER A 531 19.42 -13.82 -1.98
CA SER A 531 18.76 -14.06 -3.28
C SER A 531 17.88 -12.88 -3.72
N ASP A 532 17.41 -12.09 -2.77
CA ASP A 532 16.48 -10.97 -2.97
C ASP A 532 17.18 -9.60 -3.04
N VAL A 533 18.52 -9.55 -3.01
CA VAL A 533 19.26 -8.27 -3.05
C VAL A 533 19.09 -7.61 -4.40
N LEU A 534 18.31 -6.57 -4.48
CA LEU A 534 18.08 -5.91 -5.76
C LEU A 534 18.09 -4.40 -5.77
N VAL A 535 17.58 -3.74 -4.77
CA VAL A 535 17.38 -2.29 -4.84
C VAL A 535 17.85 -1.64 -3.56
N ARG A 536 18.66 -0.64 -3.73
CA ARG A 536 19.16 0.23 -2.68
C ARG A 536 18.64 1.64 -2.89
N TYR A 537 18.07 2.25 -1.85
CA TYR A 537 17.85 3.68 -1.81
C TYR A 537 18.82 4.30 -0.82
N LYS A 538 19.48 5.37 -1.23
CA LYS A 538 20.22 6.27 -0.36
C LYS A 538 19.65 7.65 -0.59
N HIS A 539 19.12 8.28 0.46
CA HIS A 539 18.86 9.70 0.40
C HIS A 539 20.20 10.44 0.38
N GLU A 540 20.47 11.13 -0.69
CA GLU A 540 21.54 12.12 -0.71
C GLU A 540 21.11 13.38 0.04
N ALA A 541 22.07 14.19 0.49
CA ALA A 541 21.80 15.42 1.23
C ALA A 541 20.96 16.45 0.44
N ASN A 542 20.80 16.26 -0.86
CA ASN A 542 20.00 17.09 -1.77
C ASN A 542 18.57 16.57 -2.00
N GLY A 543 18.15 15.55 -1.26
CA GLY A 543 16.82 14.94 -1.38
C GLY A 543 16.66 13.93 -2.52
N LYS A 544 17.67 13.72 -3.36
CA LYS A 544 17.61 12.69 -4.42
C LYS A 544 17.71 11.29 -3.86
N LEU A 545 16.89 10.40 -4.42
CA LEU A 545 16.93 8.99 -4.12
C LEU A 545 18.09 8.31 -4.88
N ASP A 546 19.11 7.86 -4.16
CA ASP A 546 20.14 6.98 -4.72
C ASP A 546 19.88 5.53 -4.30
N TYR A 547 19.79 4.64 -5.25
CA TYR A 547 19.41 3.25 -5.08
C TYR A 547 20.61 2.39 -4.64
N LYS A 548 20.89 2.29 -3.33
CA LYS A 548 22.02 1.48 -2.82
C LYS A 548 21.67 0.64 -1.57
N GLY A 549 21.55 -0.65 -1.72
CA GLY A 549 21.67 -1.73 -0.70
C GLY A 549 20.50 -2.11 0.18
N THR A 550 20.36 -3.38 0.28
CA THR A 550 19.61 -4.07 1.35
C THR A 550 20.59 -4.22 2.51
N GLY A 551 20.34 -3.94 3.73
CA GLY A 551 21.25 -4.07 4.88
C GLY A 551 22.11 -5.36 4.99
N VAL A 552 22.14 -6.16 3.94
CA VAL A 552 23.02 -7.31 3.74
C VAL A 552 24.25 -6.86 2.98
N THR A 553 25.39 -6.92 3.61
CA THR A 553 26.65 -6.54 2.96
C THR A 553 27.03 -7.53 1.86
N PRO A 554 27.67 -7.10 0.75
CA PRO A 554 28.20 -8.01 -0.27
C PRO A 554 29.15 -9.09 0.29
N SER A 555 29.81 -8.83 1.42
CA SER A 555 30.66 -9.78 2.14
C SER A 555 29.85 -10.91 2.80
N MET A 556 28.70 -10.62 3.41
CA MET A 556 27.81 -11.65 3.98
C MET A 556 27.27 -12.59 2.90
N CYS A 557 26.87 -12.05 1.77
CA CYS A 557 26.38 -12.85 0.64
C CYS A 557 27.49 -13.61 -0.09
N ARG A 558 28.72 -13.12 -0.11
CA ARG A 558 29.89 -13.86 -0.62
C ARG A 558 30.22 -15.06 0.25
N ALA A 559 30.22 -14.90 1.56
CA ALA A 559 30.47 -15.98 2.50
C ALA A 559 29.48 -17.16 2.37
N ILE A 560 28.23 -16.87 1.98
CA ILE A 560 27.22 -17.90 1.73
C ILE A 560 27.46 -18.63 0.40
N LYS A 561 27.94 -17.92 -0.64
CA LYS A 561 28.25 -18.52 -1.96
C LYS A 561 29.48 -19.43 -1.94
N THR A 562 30.42 -19.19 -1.05
CA THR A 562 31.65 -19.99 -0.92
C THR A 562 31.48 -21.25 -0.06
N ARG A 563 30.38 -21.36 0.69
CA ARG A 563 30.00 -22.58 1.45
C ARG A 563 29.04 -23.46 0.62
N ARG A 564 29.36 -23.75 -0.63
CA ARG A 564 28.73 -24.89 -1.32
C ARG A 564 29.50 -26.15 -0.90
N PRO A 565 28.78 -27.26 -0.52
CA PRO A 565 29.43 -28.54 -0.34
C PRO A 565 30.03 -29.06 -1.65
#